data_6b0dcb8facd58969519319494e6a57fd
#
_entry.id   6b0dcb8facd58969519319494e6a57fd
#
_cell.length_a   1.000
_cell.length_b   1.000
_cell.length_c   1.000
_cell.angle_alpha   90.00
_cell.angle_beta   90.00
_cell.angle_gamma   90.00
#
_symmetry.space_group_name_H-M   'P 1'
#
loop_
_entity.id
_entity.type
_entity.pdbx_description
1 polymer ?
#
loop_
_entity_poly.entity_id
_entity_poly.type
_entity_poly.pdbx_seq_one_letter_code
_entity_poly.pdbx_strand_id
1 'polypeptide(L)'
;YTAYYAMYDTMNDWNYLGQHQVEFENTDILMSPSLVGMANVTFRPFTSARNSLNSAYLALNGKYVGKQYYDNTSSAERMIPAYFVADMSAGYELPLKKSSSLTFSAHVQNLFNNMYYADAWLWRAYFRQEDAFYADTGIYPQAPLNFMLKVAWRF
;
A
#
# COMPACT_ATOMS: atom_id res chain seq x y z
N TYR A 1 4.31 -24.40 -9.97
CA TYR A 1 5.39 -23.43 -9.75
C TYR A 1 6.50 -24.09 -8.93
N THR A 2 7.74 -23.95 -9.39
CA THR A 2 8.92 -24.48 -8.73
C THR A 2 9.70 -23.34 -8.07
N ALA A 3 9.97 -23.46 -6.78
CA ALA A 3 10.82 -22.53 -6.05
C ALA A 3 12.18 -23.16 -5.73
N TYR A 4 13.20 -22.33 -5.73
CA TYR A 4 14.57 -22.70 -5.39
C TYR A 4 15.01 -21.89 -4.17
N TYR A 5 15.37 -22.59 -3.09
CA TYR A 5 15.82 -21.97 -1.85
C TYR A 5 17.29 -22.23 -1.63
N ALA A 6 18.03 -21.28 -1.07
CA ALA A 6 19.39 -21.54 -0.63
C ALA A 6 19.39 -22.69 0.39
N MET A 7 20.26 -23.66 0.18
CA MET A 7 20.42 -24.82 1.07
C MET A 7 21.74 -24.72 1.81
N TYR A 8 21.65 -24.85 3.12
CA TYR A 8 22.78 -24.84 4.03
C TYR A 8 22.85 -26.17 4.77
N ASP A 9 24.00 -26.49 5.36
CA ASP A 9 24.20 -27.77 6.06
C ASP A 9 23.43 -27.80 7.38
N THR A 10 23.67 -26.86 8.27
CA THR A 10 23.02 -26.77 9.59
C THR A 10 22.81 -25.28 9.98
N MET A 11 21.86 -25.02 10.88
CA MET A 11 21.63 -23.66 11.41
C MET A 11 22.81 -23.09 12.20
N ASN A 12 23.70 -23.96 12.70
CA ASN A 12 24.90 -23.54 13.43
C ASN A 12 26.11 -23.31 12.51
N ASP A 13 26.11 -23.91 11.34
CA ASP A 13 27.18 -23.77 10.34
C ASP A 13 26.55 -23.54 8.97
N TRP A 14 26.55 -22.29 8.52
CA TRP A 14 25.94 -21.83 7.28
C TRP A 14 26.80 -22.17 6.06
N ASN A 15 27.26 -23.44 5.99
CA ASN A 15 27.97 -23.93 4.84
C ASN A 15 26.97 -24.14 3.68
N TYR A 16 27.13 -23.35 2.63
CA TYR A 16 26.23 -23.37 1.46
C TYR A 16 26.45 -24.65 0.65
N LEU A 17 25.38 -25.40 0.43
CA LEU A 17 25.39 -26.68 -0.28
C LEU A 17 24.73 -26.61 -1.67
N GLY A 18 24.16 -25.48 -2.06
CA GLY A 18 23.45 -25.34 -3.32
C GLY A 18 22.00 -24.90 -3.14
N GLN A 19 21.11 -25.43 -3.95
CA GLN A 19 19.68 -25.06 -3.93
C GLN A 19 18.81 -26.26 -3.57
N HIS A 20 17.82 -26.02 -2.73
CA HIS A 20 16.74 -26.94 -2.42
C HIS A 20 15.52 -26.58 -3.27
N GLN A 21 15.03 -27.52 -4.06
CA GLN A 21 13.88 -27.32 -4.95
C GLN A 21 12.60 -27.78 -4.26
N VAL A 22 11.55 -26.94 -4.35
CA VAL A 22 10.22 -27.26 -3.86
C VAL A 22 9.20 -26.96 -4.93
N GLU A 23 8.27 -27.88 -5.16
CA GLU A 23 7.15 -27.69 -6.09
C GLU A 23 5.89 -27.29 -5.33
N PHE A 24 5.20 -26.27 -5.83
CA PHE A 24 3.94 -25.80 -5.31
C PHE A 24 2.86 -25.92 -6.39
N GLU A 25 1.74 -26.47 -6.02
CA GLU A 25 0.56 -26.59 -6.89
C GLU A 25 -0.62 -25.80 -6.32
N ASN A 26 -1.38 -25.16 -7.21
CA ASN A 26 -2.61 -24.42 -6.85
C ASN A 26 -2.38 -23.33 -5.78
N THR A 27 -1.24 -22.64 -5.84
CA THR A 27 -0.92 -21.53 -4.94
C THR A 27 -1.16 -20.18 -5.60
N ASP A 28 -1.46 -19.17 -4.79
CA ASP A 28 -1.61 -17.79 -5.24
C ASP A 28 -0.27 -17.19 -5.68
N ILE A 29 -0.33 -16.29 -6.64
CA ILE A 29 0.84 -15.55 -7.10
C ILE A 29 1.21 -14.50 -6.05
N LEU A 30 2.51 -14.40 -5.78
CA LEU A 30 3.12 -13.40 -4.91
C LEU A 30 2.60 -11.99 -5.23
N MET A 31 2.19 -11.24 -4.18
CA MET A 31 1.75 -9.84 -4.24
C MET A 31 0.63 -9.57 -5.26
N SER A 32 -0.21 -10.58 -5.52
CA SER A 32 -1.30 -10.51 -6.49
C SER A 32 -2.65 -10.70 -5.79
N PRO A 33 -3.24 -9.61 -5.28
CA PRO A 33 -4.55 -9.70 -4.65
C PRO A 33 -5.62 -10.04 -5.70
N SER A 34 -6.56 -10.91 -5.34
CA SER A 34 -7.65 -11.32 -6.24
C SER A 34 -8.68 -10.21 -6.51
N LEU A 35 -8.70 -9.18 -5.68
CA LEU A 35 -9.61 -8.04 -5.83
C LEU A 35 -8.93 -6.75 -5.43
N VAL A 36 -8.97 -5.75 -6.31
CA VAL A 36 -8.64 -4.35 -6.01
C VAL A 36 -9.79 -3.48 -6.47
N GLY A 37 -10.30 -2.66 -5.57
CA GLY A 37 -11.36 -1.70 -5.85
C GLY A 37 -10.93 -0.27 -5.52
N MET A 38 -11.31 0.69 -6.36
CA MET A 38 -11.09 2.11 -6.10
C MET A 38 -12.35 2.91 -6.42
N ALA A 39 -12.65 3.89 -5.60
CA ALA A 39 -13.74 4.82 -5.81
C ALA A 39 -13.27 6.24 -5.51
N ASN A 40 -13.69 7.18 -6.35
CA ASN A 40 -13.46 8.61 -6.14
C ASN A 40 -14.79 9.35 -6.27
N VAL A 41 -15.09 10.21 -5.31
CA VAL A 41 -16.24 11.10 -5.34
C VAL A 41 -15.76 12.52 -5.11
N THR A 42 -16.03 13.41 -6.07
CA THR A 42 -15.70 14.84 -5.94
C THR A 42 -16.97 15.66 -5.94
N PHE A 43 -17.16 16.40 -4.87
CA PHE A 43 -18.27 17.34 -4.70
C PHE A 43 -17.76 18.76 -4.91
N ARG A 44 -18.45 19.50 -5.80
CA ARG A 44 -18.24 20.93 -6.05
C ARG A 44 -19.53 21.67 -5.71
N PRO A 45 -19.58 22.31 -4.51
CA PRO A 45 -20.83 22.89 -4.00
C PRO A 45 -21.31 24.09 -4.83
N PHE A 46 -20.42 24.75 -5.56
CA PHE A 46 -20.72 25.98 -6.28
C PHE A 46 -20.27 25.85 -7.74
N THR A 47 -21.20 25.89 -8.66
CA THR A 47 -20.94 25.73 -10.11
C THR A 47 -21.31 26.96 -10.93
N SER A 48 -21.75 28.07 -10.28
CA SER A 48 -22.17 29.29 -10.97
C SER A 48 -20.98 30.17 -11.33
N ALA A 49 -20.87 30.59 -12.58
CA ALA A 49 -19.80 31.44 -13.09
C ALA A 49 -19.65 32.81 -12.38
N ARG A 50 -20.64 33.20 -11.60
CA ARG A 50 -20.63 34.46 -10.83
C ARG A 50 -20.18 34.29 -9.37
N ASN A 51 -19.94 33.08 -8.92
CA ASN A 51 -19.57 32.80 -7.52
C ASN A 51 -18.06 32.64 -7.38
N SER A 52 -17.42 33.42 -6.51
CA SER A 52 -16.00 33.31 -6.21
C SER A 52 -15.61 31.92 -5.61
N LEU A 53 -16.59 31.18 -5.10
CA LEU A 53 -16.40 29.85 -4.53
C LEU A 53 -16.47 28.72 -5.57
N ASN A 54 -16.58 29.04 -6.87
CA ASN A 54 -16.64 28.00 -7.93
C ASN A 54 -15.48 27.01 -7.96
N SER A 55 -14.33 27.41 -7.44
CA SER A 55 -13.13 26.58 -7.36
C SER A 55 -13.10 25.68 -6.14
N ALA A 56 -14.07 25.81 -5.23
CA ALA A 56 -14.11 24.96 -4.03
C ALA A 56 -14.51 23.53 -4.38
N TYR A 57 -13.79 22.58 -3.82
CA TYR A 57 -14.09 21.15 -3.96
C TYR A 57 -13.81 20.40 -2.66
N LEU A 58 -14.51 19.29 -2.52
CA LEU A 58 -14.24 18.23 -1.55
C LEU A 58 -14.21 16.91 -2.31
N ALA A 59 -13.14 16.15 -2.14
CA ALA A 59 -13.00 14.83 -2.77
C ALA A 59 -12.74 13.77 -1.72
N LEU A 60 -13.38 12.61 -1.89
CA LEU A 60 -13.17 11.41 -1.12
C LEU A 60 -12.64 10.33 -2.06
N ASN A 61 -11.57 9.67 -1.66
CA ASN A 61 -11.00 8.52 -2.35
C ASN A 61 -11.07 7.31 -1.42
N GLY A 62 -11.60 6.20 -1.92
CA GLY A 62 -11.58 4.92 -1.23
C GLY A 62 -10.79 3.91 -2.04
N LYS A 63 -9.94 3.12 -1.38
CA LYS A 63 -9.20 2.01 -1.97
C LYS A 63 -9.37 0.78 -1.11
N TYR A 64 -9.82 -0.31 -1.72
CA TYR A 64 -9.84 -1.65 -1.13
C TYR A 64 -8.82 -2.52 -1.84
N VAL A 65 -8.05 -3.28 -1.08
CA VAL A 65 -7.16 -4.32 -1.58
C VAL A 65 -7.49 -5.61 -0.84
N GLY A 66 -7.78 -6.67 -1.59
CA GLY A 66 -8.02 -8.00 -1.05
C GLY A 66 -6.77 -8.59 -0.41
N LYS A 67 -6.94 -9.70 0.29
CA LYS A 67 -5.79 -10.44 0.83
C LYS A 67 -4.81 -10.81 -0.29
N GLN A 68 -3.53 -10.84 0.05
CA GLN A 68 -2.46 -11.28 -0.83
C GLN A 68 -1.37 -11.98 -0.01
N TYR A 69 -0.47 -12.68 -0.68
CA TYR A 69 0.61 -13.38 -0.02
C TYR A 69 1.95 -12.75 -0.42
N TYR A 70 2.91 -12.70 0.49
CA TYR A 70 4.25 -12.20 0.20
C TYR A 70 5.25 -13.32 -0.12
N ASP A 71 4.72 -14.54 -0.38
CA ASP A 71 5.40 -15.61 -1.10
C ASP A 71 4.41 -16.45 -1.89
N ASN A 72 4.90 -17.41 -2.66
CA ASN A 72 4.05 -18.28 -3.49
C ASN A 72 3.62 -19.58 -2.77
N THR A 73 3.66 -19.63 -1.45
CA THR A 73 3.26 -20.83 -0.68
C THR A 73 1.79 -20.85 -0.31
N SER A 74 1.09 -19.69 -0.43
CA SER A 74 -0.27 -19.47 0.08
C SER A 74 -0.45 -19.78 1.57
N SER A 75 0.64 -19.67 2.34
CA SER A 75 0.59 -19.87 3.78
C SER A 75 -0.11 -18.73 4.49
N ALA A 76 -1.00 -19.04 5.44
CA ALA A 76 -1.67 -18.03 6.25
C ALA A 76 -0.70 -17.17 7.08
N GLU A 77 0.45 -17.71 7.45
CA GLU A 77 1.51 -16.98 8.16
C GLU A 77 2.21 -15.92 7.29
N ARG A 78 2.06 -16.04 5.96
CA ARG A 78 2.69 -15.17 4.96
C ARG A 78 1.66 -14.40 4.15
N MET A 79 0.55 -14.07 4.79
CA MET A 79 -0.56 -13.36 4.20
C MET A 79 -0.54 -11.90 4.65
N ILE A 80 -0.70 -11.00 3.71
CA ILE A 80 -1.06 -9.61 3.94
C ILE A 80 -2.59 -9.55 3.98
N PRO A 81 -3.20 -9.18 5.12
CA PRO A 81 -4.65 -9.09 5.24
C PRO A 81 -5.25 -8.08 4.27
N ALA A 82 -6.49 -8.30 3.89
CA ALA A 82 -7.24 -7.30 3.12
C ALA A 82 -7.36 -5.99 3.92
N TYR A 83 -7.28 -4.86 3.22
CA TYR A 83 -7.42 -3.55 3.85
C TYR A 83 -8.24 -2.58 3.01
N PHE A 84 -8.82 -1.61 3.70
CA PHE A 84 -9.50 -0.47 3.10
C PHE A 84 -8.91 0.82 3.64
N VAL A 85 -8.62 1.75 2.74
CA VAL A 85 -8.11 3.08 3.08
C VAL A 85 -8.99 4.12 2.41
N ALA A 86 -9.29 5.17 3.13
CA ALA A 86 -9.97 6.34 2.60
C ALA A 86 -9.16 7.60 2.85
N ASP A 87 -9.07 8.43 1.83
CA ASP A 87 -8.42 9.74 1.87
C ASP A 87 -9.44 10.82 1.54
N MET A 88 -9.24 11.98 2.13
CA MET A 88 -10.05 13.16 1.85
C MET A 88 -9.17 14.31 1.39
N SER A 89 -9.61 15.05 0.41
CA SER A 89 -8.98 16.30 0.01
C SER A 89 -9.99 17.40 -0.20
N ALA A 90 -9.60 18.61 0.18
CA ALA A 90 -10.38 19.81 -0.05
C ALA A 90 -9.48 20.89 -0.65
N GLY A 91 -10.05 21.73 -1.48
CA GLY A 91 -9.30 22.82 -2.06
C GLY A 91 -10.21 24.00 -2.40
N TYR A 92 -9.58 25.17 -2.42
CA TYR A 92 -10.21 26.41 -2.79
C TYR A 92 -9.19 27.35 -3.44
N GLU A 93 -9.54 27.92 -4.59
CA GLU A 93 -8.75 28.95 -5.25
C GLU A 93 -9.45 30.32 -5.06
N LEU A 94 -8.77 31.23 -4.38
CA LEU A 94 -9.17 32.59 -4.18
C LEU A 94 -8.58 33.45 -5.33
N PRO A 95 -9.40 33.93 -6.27
CA PRO A 95 -8.94 34.84 -7.29
C PRO A 95 -8.59 36.20 -6.66
N LEU A 96 -7.45 36.75 -7.03
CA LEU A 96 -6.97 38.07 -6.63
C LEU A 96 -7.02 39.04 -7.82
N LYS A 97 -6.57 40.25 -7.61
CA LYS A 97 -6.45 41.25 -8.68
C LYS A 97 -5.29 40.92 -9.64
N LYS A 98 -5.38 41.41 -10.89
CA LYS A 98 -4.31 41.28 -11.91
C LYS A 98 -3.95 39.85 -12.28
N SER A 99 -4.95 38.97 -12.43
CA SER A 99 -4.75 37.55 -12.81
C SER A 99 -3.98 36.72 -11.83
N SER A 100 -3.77 37.15 -10.60
CA SER A 100 -3.16 36.40 -9.53
C SER A 100 -4.19 35.57 -8.74
N SER A 101 -3.77 34.52 -8.10
CA SER A 101 -4.64 33.71 -7.24
C SER A 101 -3.87 33.07 -6.07
N LEU A 102 -4.61 32.79 -5.00
CA LEU A 102 -4.16 31.98 -3.87
C LEU A 102 -4.93 30.66 -3.86
N THR A 103 -4.23 29.55 -3.85
CA THR A 103 -4.83 28.22 -3.75
C THR A 103 -4.54 27.65 -2.36
N PHE A 104 -5.59 27.29 -1.66
CA PHE A 104 -5.55 26.56 -0.40
C PHE A 104 -5.93 25.11 -0.65
N SER A 105 -5.16 24.17 -0.14
CA SER A 105 -5.46 22.74 -0.24
C SER A 105 -5.20 22.07 1.09
N ALA A 106 -6.06 21.13 1.45
CA ALA A 106 -5.93 20.26 2.59
C ALA A 106 -6.08 18.81 2.13
N HIS A 107 -5.21 17.94 2.61
CA HIS A 107 -5.26 16.50 2.36
C HIS A 107 -5.22 15.78 3.70
N VAL A 108 -6.13 14.84 3.88
CA VAL A 108 -6.15 13.91 5.01
C VAL A 108 -6.00 12.52 4.43
N GLN A 109 -4.96 11.82 4.83
CA GLN A 109 -4.70 10.45 4.40
C GLN A 109 -5.07 9.49 5.52
N ASN A 110 -5.54 8.31 5.12
CA ASN A 110 -5.97 7.27 6.04
C ASN A 110 -7.00 7.79 7.06
N LEU A 111 -8.10 8.32 6.55
CA LEU A 111 -9.15 9.02 7.31
C LEU A 111 -9.68 8.21 8.52
N PHE A 112 -9.73 6.89 8.39
CA PHE A 112 -10.20 5.98 9.44
C PHE A 112 -9.09 5.49 10.37
N ASN A 113 -7.86 5.96 10.20
CA ASN A 113 -6.69 5.54 10.96
C ASN A 113 -6.50 4.01 11.02
N ASN A 114 -6.75 3.34 9.89
CA ASN A 114 -6.56 1.90 9.81
C ASN A 114 -5.07 1.56 9.86
N MET A 115 -4.71 0.62 10.71
CA MET A 115 -3.35 0.08 10.73
C MET A 115 -3.25 -1.05 9.71
N TYR A 116 -2.40 -0.88 8.70
CA TYR A 116 -2.20 -1.86 7.64
C TYR A 116 -0.78 -1.82 7.11
N TYR A 117 -0.38 -2.89 6.46
CA TYR A 117 0.83 -2.96 5.65
C TYR A 117 0.46 -3.42 4.24
N ALA A 118 1.12 -2.85 3.24
CA ALA A 118 0.83 -3.10 1.83
C ALA A 118 1.91 -3.96 1.17
N ASP A 119 3.01 -4.17 1.87
CA ASP A 119 4.19 -4.87 1.40
C ASP A 119 4.90 -5.57 2.55
N ALA A 120 5.65 -6.64 2.24
CA ALA A 120 6.45 -7.39 3.15
C ALA A 120 7.65 -8.01 2.41
N TRP A 121 8.72 -8.31 3.12
CA TRP A 121 9.82 -9.07 2.59
C TRP A 121 9.94 -10.41 3.30
N LEU A 122 10.47 -11.38 2.60
CA LEU A 122 10.75 -12.71 3.10
C LEU A 122 12.15 -13.13 2.65
N TRP A 123 12.95 -13.56 3.60
CA TRP A 123 14.12 -14.37 3.32
C TRP A 123 13.88 -15.79 3.86
N ARG A 124 14.24 -16.83 3.08
CA ARG A 124 13.99 -18.21 3.44
C ARG A 124 15.11 -19.09 2.96
N ALA A 125 15.58 -20.00 3.83
CA ALA A 125 16.60 -20.99 3.53
C ALA A 125 16.20 -22.36 4.07
N TYR A 126 16.69 -23.40 3.42
CA TYR A 126 16.53 -24.79 3.86
C TYR A 126 17.81 -25.27 4.54
N PHE A 127 17.67 -25.90 5.68
CA PHE A 127 18.77 -26.51 6.46
C PHE A 127 18.65 -28.01 6.42
N ARG A 128 19.66 -28.65 5.79
CA ARG A 128 19.61 -30.07 5.43
C ARG A 128 19.60 -31.00 6.64
N GLN A 129 20.40 -30.72 7.66
CA GLN A 129 20.49 -31.56 8.83
C GLN A 129 19.27 -31.55 9.72
N GLU A 130 18.62 -30.40 9.80
CA GLU A 130 17.36 -30.18 10.54
C GLU A 130 16.13 -30.57 9.73
N ASP A 131 16.29 -30.84 8.41
CA ASP A 131 15.20 -31.06 7.47
C ASP A 131 14.10 -29.95 7.59
N ALA A 132 14.52 -28.68 7.71
CA ALA A 132 13.66 -27.60 8.06
C ALA A 132 13.97 -26.32 7.28
N PHE A 133 12.93 -25.50 7.11
CA PHE A 133 13.07 -24.15 6.60
C PHE A 133 13.20 -23.17 7.76
N TYR A 134 14.17 -22.30 7.66
CA TYR A 134 14.21 -21.06 8.42
C TYR A 134 13.68 -19.92 7.55
N ALA A 135 12.88 -19.03 8.12
CA ALA A 135 12.37 -17.86 7.45
C ALA A 135 12.50 -16.63 8.34
N ASP A 136 12.94 -15.54 7.76
CA ASP A 136 12.93 -14.23 8.37
C ASP A 136 12.07 -13.29 7.53
N THR A 137 11.25 -12.47 8.18
CA THR A 137 10.24 -11.65 7.53
C THR A 137 10.19 -10.26 8.12
N GLY A 138 9.90 -9.27 7.28
CA GLY A 138 9.60 -7.92 7.74
C GLY A 138 8.41 -7.35 6.97
N ILE A 139 7.63 -6.55 7.65
CA ILE A 139 6.48 -5.84 7.08
C ILE A 139 6.77 -4.35 6.96
N TYR A 140 6.14 -3.69 5.98
CA TYR A 140 6.21 -2.25 5.77
C TYR A 140 4.89 -1.59 6.19
N PRO A 141 4.77 -1.16 7.47
CA PRO A 141 3.59 -0.46 7.96
C PRO A 141 3.36 0.82 7.17
N GLN A 142 2.12 1.10 6.84
CA GLN A 142 1.74 2.34 6.20
C GLN A 142 1.44 3.42 7.24
N ALA A 143 1.53 4.68 6.79
CA ALA A 143 1.32 5.82 7.67
C ALA A 143 -0.09 5.79 8.29
N PRO A 144 -0.20 6.10 9.59
CA PRO A 144 -1.48 6.31 10.26
C PRO A 144 -2.19 7.55 9.69
N LEU A 145 -3.31 7.93 10.27
CA LEU A 145 -3.98 9.19 9.95
C LEU A 145 -2.96 10.33 9.96
N ASN A 146 -2.86 11.01 8.83
CA ASN A 146 -2.01 12.19 8.69
C ASN A 146 -2.66 13.23 7.80
N PHE A 147 -2.17 14.46 7.87
CA PHE A 147 -2.71 15.55 7.05
C PHE A 147 -1.59 16.45 6.52
N MET A 148 -1.89 17.08 5.41
CA MET A 148 -1.02 18.05 4.77
C MET A 148 -1.86 19.28 4.37
N LEU A 149 -1.34 20.49 4.66
CA LEU A 149 -1.90 21.75 4.22
C LEU A 149 -0.92 22.38 3.23
N LYS A 150 -1.47 22.95 2.17
CA LYS A 150 -0.70 23.63 1.14
C LYS A 150 -1.36 24.97 0.81
N VAL A 151 -0.54 26.02 0.74
CA VAL A 151 -0.91 27.33 0.19
C VAL A 151 0.01 27.60 -1.00
N ALA A 152 -0.57 27.93 -2.14
CA ALA A 152 0.17 28.28 -3.34
C ALA A 152 -0.29 29.63 -3.86
N TRP A 153 0.64 30.51 -4.20
CA TRP A 153 0.39 31.79 -4.80
C TRP A 153 0.85 31.80 -6.26
N ARG A 154 -0.04 32.19 -7.15
CA ARG A 154 0.26 32.42 -8.56
C ARG A 154 0.12 33.93 -8.80
N PHE A 155 1.16 34.52 -9.36
CA PHE A 155 1.26 35.94 -9.69
C PHE A 155 1.49 36.16 -11.19
#